data_19ce0b38c6811d0128c790cebb8ec087
#
_entry.id   19ce0b38c6811d0128c790cebb8ec087
#
_cell.length_a   1.000
_cell.length_b   1.000
_cell.length_c   1.000
_cell.angle_alpha   90.00
_cell.angle_beta   90.00
_cell.angle_gamma   90.00
#
_symmetry.space_group_name_H-M   'P 1'
#
loop_
_entity.id
_entity.type
_entity.pdbx_description
1 polymer ?
#
loop_
_entity_poly.entity_id
_entity_poly.type
_entity_poly.pdbx_seq_one_letter_code
_entity_poly.pdbx_strand_id
1 'polypeptide(L)'
;ANGSGVVGRHYMGHVNSILMALSKKPNPTIFQKTLALNDFYFGSGDYEFPMGHISFVGKLDAATLSAGAPAIVPGMTLDIMAKHSLDFWITSEDLPDPENRVTLDSKGNIVLSYTPNNQESHKRLIAKLKGLMNTIGCHEEHLIPRNLFIGQQIPLAGVAHQNGTIRFGNDPASSALDADCRAHEVDNLYVVDASFFPSCGAVNPALTIMANSLRVGDRILGRLG
;
A
#
# COMPACT_ATOMS: atom_id res chain seq x y z
N ALA A 1 6.89 10.13 -26.95
CA ALA A 1 6.28 10.80 -25.78
C ALA A 1 7.00 10.49 -24.46
N ASN A 2 8.34 10.53 -24.44
CA ASN A 2 9.14 10.36 -23.24
C ASN A 2 10.49 11.10 -23.36
N GLY A 3 10.47 12.32 -23.86
CA GLY A 3 11.66 13.15 -24.05
C GLY A 3 12.35 13.51 -22.72
N SER A 4 11.57 13.65 -21.66
CA SER A 4 12.09 13.84 -20.30
C SER A 4 12.69 12.58 -19.68
N GLY A 5 12.40 11.38 -20.21
CA GLY A 5 12.80 10.11 -19.62
C GLY A 5 12.10 9.75 -18.28
N VAL A 6 10.99 10.44 -17.96
CA VAL A 6 10.27 10.26 -16.67
C VAL A 6 9.26 9.11 -16.73
N VAL A 7 8.70 8.81 -17.92
CA VAL A 7 7.74 7.70 -18.07
C VAL A 7 8.38 6.38 -17.68
N GLY A 8 7.70 5.66 -16.82
CA GLY A 8 8.14 4.40 -16.25
C GLY A 8 8.94 4.53 -14.94
N ARG A 9 9.43 5.72 -14.58
CA ARG A 9 10.16 5.98 -13.33
C ARG A 9 9.21 6.26 -12.16
N HIS A 10 9.76 6.32 -10.97
CA HIS A 10 9.02 6.62 -9.72
C HIS A 10 7.87 5.63 -9.44
N TYR A 11 8.07 4.37 -9.82
CA TYR A 11 7.12 3.33 -9.43
C TYR A 11 7.01 3.29 -7.91
N MET A 12 5.78 3.31 -7.42
CA MET A 12 5.44 3.22 -6.01
C MET A 12 4.34 2.16 -5.82
N GLY A 13 4.39 1.52 -4.69
CA GLY A 13 3.32 0.66 -4.21
C GLY A 13 2.95 1.05 -2.80
N HIS A 14 2.82 0.34 -1.83
CA HIS A 14 2.82 0.67 -0.41
C HIS A 14 3.83 -0.21 0.29
N VAL A 15 4.40 0.26 1.38
CA VAL A 15 5.06 -0.62 2.32
C VAL A 15 3.97 -1.27 3.16
N ASN A 16 3.78 -2.59 3.03
CA ASN A 16 2.66 -3.30 3.63
C ASN A 16 3.10 -4.41 4.57
N SER A 17 2.39 -4.53 5.69
CA SER A 17 2.51 -5.65 6.62
C SER A 17 1.15 -6.09 7.12
N ILE A 18 1.06 -7.34 7.55
CA ILE A 18 -0.08 -7.87 8.28
C ILE A 18 0.40 -8.31 9.66
N LEU A 19 -0.32 -7.86 10.68
CA LEU A 19 -0.12 -8.26 12.05
C LEU A 19 -1.37 -8.98 12.56
N MET A 20 -1.19 -10.17 13.10
CA MET A 20 -2.22 -10.89 13.83
C MET A 20 -2.00 -10.68 15.33
N ALA A 21 -2.98 -10.11 16.01
CA ALA A 21 -2.99 -10.02 17.47
C ALA A 21 -3.92 -11.09 18.05
N LEU A 22 -3.41 -11.92 18.97
CA LEU A 22 -4.21 -12.97 19.60
C LEU A 22 -4.77 -12.47 20.93
N SER A 23 -6.10 -12.42 21.00
CA SER A 23 -6.82 -12.12 22.24
C SER A 23 -6.93 -13.35 23.15
N LYS A 24 -6.91 -13.15 24.47
CA LYS A 24 -7.20 -14.23 25.43
C LYS A 24 -8.63 -14.76 25.33
N LYS A 25 -9.56 -13.91 24.88
CA LYS A 25 -10.96 -14.30 24.65
C LYS A 25 -11.19 -14.56 23.16
N PRO A 26 -12.05 -15.54 22.81
CA PRO A 26 -12.45 -15.72 21.43
C PRO A 26 -13.04 -14.44 20.82
N ASN A 27 -12.70 -14.17 19.58
CA ASN A 27 -13.26 -13.09 18.78
C ASN A 27 -14.24 -13.67 17.77
N PRO A 28 -15.56 -13.63 18.01
CA PRO A 28 -16.56 -14.19 17.11
C PRO A 28 -16.87 -13.32 15.89
N THR A 29 -16.22 -12.15 15.76
CA THR A 29 -16.47 -11.23 14.67
C THR A 29 -16.06 -11.85 13.34
N ILE A 30 -16.98 -11.90 12.37
CA ILE A 30 -16.74 -12.40 11.03
C ILE A 30 -16.14 -11.31 10.15
N PHE A 31 -16.70 -10.09 10.22
CA PHE A 31 -16.22 -8.91 9.48
C PHE A 31 -15.42 -8.02 10.42
N GLN A 32 -14.14 -7.90 10.17
CA GLN A 32 -13.25 -7.03 10.98
C GLN A 32 -12.87 -5.73 10.27
N LYS A 33 -13.09 -5.61 8.96
CA LYS A 33 -12.71 -4.41 8.19
C LYS A 33 -13.71 -3.25 8.42
N THR A 34 -13.90 -2.89 9.68
CA THR A 34 -14.86 -1.86 10.12
C THR A 34 -14.19 -0.67 10.80
N LEU A 35 -12.91 -0.81 11.19
CA LEU A 35 -12.17 0.23 11.90
C LEU A 35 -10.83 0.49 11.23
N ALA A 36 -10.39 1.73 11.36
CA ALA A 36 -9.06 2.17 10.95
C ALA A 36 -8.47 3.10 12.01
N LEU A 37 -7.16 3.13 12.10
CA LEU A 37 -6.38 4.01 12.96
C LEU A 37 -5.53 4.92 12.07
N ASN A 38 -5.81 6.22 12.13
CA ASN A 38 -5.10 7.25 11.38
C ASN A 38 -4.37 8.24 12.29
N ASP A 39 -4.33 7.98 13.60
CA ASP A 39 -3.74 8.86 14.61
C ASP A 39 -2.26 9.14 14.34
N PHE A 40 -1.58 8.22 13.65
CA PHE A 40 -0.17 8.31 13.30
C PHE A 40 0.07 8.60 11.81
N TYR A 41 -1.00 8.91 11.06
CA TYR A 41 -0.89 9.08 9.60
C TYR A 41 0.11 10.19 9.24
N PHE A 42 0.05 11.32 9.90
CA PHE A 42 0.93 12.48 9.67
C PHE A 42 2.11 12.57 10.64
N GLY A 43 2.37 11.52 11.43
CA GLY A 43 3.44 11.49 12.41
C GLY A 43 2.94 11.35 13.84
N SER A 44 3.79 11.63 14.80
CA SER A 44 3.49 11.63 16.24
C SER A 44 4.45 12.55 16.99
N GLY A 45 4.25 12.77 18.30
CA GLY A 45 5.09 13.65 19.09
C GLY A 45 6.59 13.26 19.16
N ASP A 46 6.92 12.01 18.84
CA ASP A 46 8.27 11.47 18.81
C ASP A 46 8.80 11.18 17.38
N TYR A 47 8.00 11.51 16.34
CA TYR A 47 8.37 11.32 14.94
C TYR A 47 7.54 12.22 14.02
N GLU A 48 8.15 13.20 13.41
CA GLU A 48 7.49 14.25 12.63
C GLU A 48 7.01 13.83 11.23
N PHE A 49 7.55 12.72 10.69
CA PHE A 49 7.21 12.25 9.35
C PHE A 49 5.96 11.36 9.34
N PRO A 50 5.22 11.34 8.23
CA PRO A 50 4.07 10.43 8.05
C PRO A 50 4.46 8.97 8.29
N MET A 51 3.65 8.27 9.09
CA MET A 51 3.87 6.84 9.33
C MET A 51 2.93 5.97 8.50
N GLY A 52 1.67 6.36 8.33
CA GLY A 52 0.73 5.65 7.49
C GLY A 52 -0.58 5.27 8.18
N HIS A 53 -1.21 4.24 7.65
CA HIS A 53 -2.57 3.81 7.93
C HIS A 53 -2.59 2.40 8.50
N ILE A 54 -3.44 2.16 9.50
CA ILE A 54 -3.73 0.84 10.03
C ILE A 54 -5.22 0.58 9.87
N SER A 55 -5.58 -0.53 9.25
CA SER A 55 -6.97 -0.97 9.17
C SER A 55 -7.10 -2.42 9.58
N PHE A 56 -8.29 -2.82 9.99
CA PHE A 56 -8.58 -4.25 10.05
C PHE A 56 -8.62 -4.84 8.64
N VAL A 57 -8.11 -6.05 8.51
CA VAL A 57 -8.33 -6.92 7.34
C VAL A 57 -9.45 -7.92 7.68
N GLY A 58 -10.09 -8.53 6.70
CA GLY A 58 -11.06 -9.58 6.93
C GLY A 58 -10.47 -10.69 7.80
N LYS A 59 -11.29 -11.25 8.69
CA LYS A 59 -10.88 -12.34 9.58
C LYS A 59 -10.40 -13.54 8.77
N LEU A 60 -9.28 -14.07 9.18
CA LEU A 60 -8.65 -15.20 8.53
C LEU A 60 -9.13 -16.50 9.17
N ASP A 61 -9.52 -17.42 8.33
CA ASP A 61 -9.84 -18.78 8.74
C ASP A 61 -8.58 -19.68 8.80
N ALA A 62 -8.73 -20.84 9.41
CA ALA A 62 -7.66 -21.81 9.53
C ALA A 62 -7.15 -22.31 8.17
N ALA A 63 -8.00 -22.39 7.14
CA ALA A 63 -7.61 -22.82 5.80
C ALA A 63 -6.66 -21.78 5.15
N THR A 64 -6.99 -20.50 5.26
CA THR A 64 -6.12 -19.41 4.81
C THR A 64 -4.81 -19.37 5.59
N LEU A 65 -4.85 -19.62 6.90
CA LEU A 65 -3.62 -19.72 7.71
C LEU A 65 -2.77 -20.92 7.32
N SER A 66 -3.39 -22.08 7.03
CA SER A 66 -2.68 -23.31 6.64
C SER A 66 -1.94 -23.19 5.32
N ALA A 67 -2.46 -22.42 4.36
CA ALA A 67 -1.82 -22.20 3.07
C ALA A 67 -0.44 -21.53 3.19
N GLY A 68 -0.19 -20.80 4.28
CA GLY A 68 1.08 -20.13 4.56
C GLY A 68 1.84 -20.67 5.77
N ALA A 69 1.28 -21.65 6.50
CA ALA A 69 1.92 -22.22 7.67
C ALA A 69 2.93 -23.30 7.27
N PRO A 70 4.05 -23.44 8.03
CA PRO A 70 4.90 -24.61 7.91
C PRO A 70 4.09 -25.90 8.13
N ALA A 71 4.37 -26.95 7.36
CA ALA A 71 3.66 -28.24 7.41
C ALA A 71 3.62 -28.90 8.80
N ILE A 72 4.49 -28.46 9.71
CA ILE A 72 4.59 -28.96 11.09
C ILE A 72 3.57 -28.35 12.06
N VAL A 73 2.86 -27.26 11.65
CA VAL A 73 1.89 -26.60 12.54
C VAL A 73 0.58 -27.39 12.54
N PRO A 74 0.12 -27.90 13.70
CA PRO A 74 -1.13 -28.63 13.79
C PRO A 74 -2.33 -27.77 13.37
N GLY A 75 -3.26 -28.32 12.58
CA GLY A 75 -4.47 -27.61 12.14
C GLY A 75 -5.32 -27.09 13.31
N MET A 76 -5.40 -27.83 14.40
CA MET A 76 -6.11 -27.40 15.62
C MET A 76 -5.53 -26.11 16.23
N THR A 77 -4.19 -25.92 16.14
CA THR A 77 -3.56 -24.66 16.61
C THR A 77 -3.97 -23.49 15.72
N LEU A 78 -4.05 -23.70 14.41
CA LEU A 78 -4.48 -22.67 13.45
C LEU A 78 -5.95 -22.30 13.65
N ASP A 79 -6.81 -23.26 13.97
CA ASP A 79 -8.21 -23.00 14.32
C ASP A 79 -8.35 -22.14 15.58
N ILE A 80 -7.58 -22.45 16.61
CA ILE A 80 -7.57 -21.67 17.85
C ILE A 80 -7.06 -20.24 17.55
N MET A 81 -5.98 -20.09 16.81
CA MET A 81 -5.44 -18.80 16.42
C MET A 81 -6.47 -18.00 15.62
N ALA A 82 -7.12 -18.59 14.62
CA ALA A 82 -8.16 -17.94 13.83
C ALA A 82 -9.33 -17.47 14.71
N LYS A 83 -9.76 -18.27 15.69
CA LYS A 83 -10.86 -17.92 16.61
C LYS A 83 -10.52 -16.77 17.55
N HIS A 84 -9.25 -16.54 17.84
CA HIS A 84 -8.79 -15.53 18.80
C HIS A 84 -8.18 -14.29 18.12
N SER A 85 -8.02 -14.28 16.79
CA SER A 85 -7.28 -13.25 16.08
C SER A 85 -8.05 -11.93 15.93
N LEU A 86 -7.27 -10.86 15.98
CA LEU A 86 -7.56 -9.54 15.41
C LEU A 86 -6.51 -9.33 14.32
N ASP A 87 -6.94 -9.15 13.08
CA ASP A 87 -6.04 -9.11 11.94
C ASP A 87 -5.95 -7.68 11.39
N PHE A 88 -4.73 -7.13 11.36
CA PHE A 88 -4.45 -5.77 10.94
C PHE A 88 -3.66 -5.75 9.64
N TRP A 89 -4.08 -4.85 8.75
CA TRP A 89 -3.32 -4.42 7.59
C TRP A 89 -2.66 -3.08 7.92
N ILE A 90 -1.35 -3.03 7.82
CA ILE A 90 -0.54 -1.85 8.12
C ILE A 90 0.07 -1.38 6.81
N THR A 91 -0.18 -0.14 6.46
CA THR A 91 0.25 0.45 5.19
C THR A 91 1.00 1.74 5.45
N SER A 92 2.18 1.88 4.90
CA SER A 92 2.94 3.13 4.88
C SER A 92 3.12 3.62 3.45
N GLU A 93 3.33 4.91 3.29
CA GLU A 93 3.65 5.53 2.03
C GLU A 93 4.97 4.97 1.49
N ASP A 94 4.99 4.69 0.19
CA ASP A 94 6.22 4.44 -0.56
C ASP A 94 6.70 5.77 -1.16
N LEU A 95 7.98 6.08 -1.08
CA LEU A 95 8.52 7.35 -1.55
C LEU A 95 8.93 7.26 -3.03
N PRO A 96 8.72 8.32 -3.81
CA PRO A 96 9.10 8.33 -5.22
C PRO A 96 10.63 8.28 -5.38
N ASP A 97 11.10 7.21 -6.02
CA ASP A 97 12.51 7.02 -6.38
C ASP A 97 12.59 6.80 -7.91
N PRO A 98 13.38 7.59 -8.65
CA PRO A 98 13.51 7.42 -10.10
C PRO A 98 14.10 6.09 -10.53
N GLU A 99 14.79 5.36 -9.65
CA GLU A 99 15.34 4.04 -9.95
C GLU A 99 14.33 2.90 -9.68
N ASN A 100 13.26 3.17 -8.95
CA ASN A 100 12.07 2.31 -8.94
C ASN A 100 11.30 2.53 -10.23
N ARG A 101 11.42 1.59 -11.18
CA ARG A 101 10.96 1.83 -12.56
C ARG A 101 10.49 0.60 -13.29
N VAL A 102 9.59 0.84 -14.21
CA VAL A 102 9.12 -0.12 -15.21
C VAL A 102 9.85 0.14 -16.53
N THR A 103 10.44 -0.88 -17.09
CA THR A 103 11.14 -0.84 -18.37
C THR A 103 10.70 -2.00 -19.25
N LEU A 104 11.19 -2.04 -20.50
CA LEU A 104 11.05 -3.20 -21.37
C LEU A 104 12.43 -3.84 -21.56
N ASP A 105 12.48 -5.18 -21.58
CA ASP A 105 13.68 -5.91 -21.97
C ASP A 105 13.85 -5.91 -23.50
N SER A 106 14.92 -6.52 -23.99
CA SER A 106 15.21 -6.63 -25.42
C SER A 106 14.17 -7.43 -26.23
N LYS A 107 13.29 -8.17 -25.55
CA LYS A 107 12.19 -8.95 -26.14
C LYS A 107 10.84 -8.25 -26.02
N GLY A 108 10.79 -7.06 -25.40
CA GLY A 108 9.57 -6.30 -25.17
C GLY A 108 8.78 -6.75 -23.92
N ASN A 109 9.33 -7.59 -23.05
CA ASN A 109 8.68 -7.96 -21.81
C ASN A 109 8.81 -6.83 -20.78
N ILE A 110 7.76 -6.66 -19.94
CA ILE A 110 7.78 -5.70 -18.83
C ILE A 110 8.75 -6.16 -17.74
N VAL A 111 9.67 -5.29 -17.36
CA VAL A 111 10.63 -5.49 -16.27
C VAL A 111 10.39 -4.43 -15.21
N LEU A 112 10.17 -4.84 -13.97
CA LEU A 112 10.08 -3.97 -12.81
C LEU A 112 11.37 -4.02 -12.00
N SER A 113 12.03 -2.86 -11.87
CA SER A 113 13.11 -2.64 -10.90
C SER A 113 12.53 -1.90 -9.71
N TYR A 114 12.56 -2.51 -8.52
CA TYR A 114 11.93 -1.93 -7.33
C TYR A 114 12.72 -2.26 -6.07
N THR A 115 13.05 -1.23 -5.32
CA THR A 115 13.66 -1.32 -3.99
C THR A 115 12.73 -0.65 -2.98
N PRO A 116 12.17 -1.40 -2.01
CA PRO A 116 11.32 -0.83 -0.97
C PRO A 116 12.08 0.25 -0.16
N ASN A 117 11.43 1.36 0.06
CA ASN A 117 11.96 2.47 0.85
C ASN A 117 11.01 2.81 2.01
N ASN A 118 11.23 3.93 2.73
CA ASN A 118 10.42 4.40 3.86
C ASN A 118 10.17 3.35 4.97
N GLN A 119 11.13 2.45 5.16
CA GLN A 119 11.03 1.34 6.12
C GLN A 119 11.01 1.81 7.58
N GLU A 120 11.61 2.95 7.89
CA GLU A 120 11.64 3.50 9.26
C GLU A 120 10.24 3.93 9.71
N SER A 121 9.51 4.69 8.89
CA SER A 121 8.11 5.06 9.15
C SER A 121 7.24 3.83 9.39
N HIS A 122 7.40 2.81 8.55
CA HIS A 122 6.65 1.56 8.65
C HIS A 122 6.94 0.79 9.95
N LYS A 123 8.21 0.67 10.34
CA LYS A 123 8.61 0.04 11.61
C LYS A 123 8.02 0.77 12.81
N ARG A 124 8.04 2.11 12.78
CA ARG A 124 7.43 2.93 13.85
C ARG A 124 5.92 2.74 13.93
N LEU A 125 5.23 2.69 12.79
CA LEU A 125 3.79 2.42 12.75
C LEU A 125 3.45 1.06 13.36
N ILE A 126 4.22 0.02 13.04
CA ILE A 126 4.08 -1.30 13.67
C ILE A 126 4.30 -1.22 15.18
N ALA A 127 5.31 -0.47 15.63
CA ALA A 127 5.58 -0.31 17.06
C ALA A 127 4.44 0.41 17.79
N LYS A 128 3.84 1.45 17.17
CA LYS A 128 2.65 2.13 17.70
C LYS A 128 1.48 1.16 17.84
N LEU A 129 1.20 0.34 16.81
CA LEU A 129 0.15 -0.68 16.89
C LEU A 129 0.41 -1.68 18.01
N LYS A 130 1.64 -2.17 18.15
CA LYS A 130 2.01 -3.08 19.24
C LYS A 130 1.75 -2.47 20.62
N GLY A 131 2.13 -1.21 20.82
CA GLY A 131 1.85 -0.47 22.06
C GLY A 131 0.36 -0.40 22.37
N LEU A 132 -0.48 -0.09 21.35
CA LEU A 132 -1.94 -0.08 21.51
C LEU A 132 -2.49 -1.46 21.86
N MET A 133 -2.00 -2.51 21.20
CA MET A 133 -2.43 -3.89 21.48
C MET A 133 -2.10 -4.30 22.90
N ASN A 134 -0.95 -3.93 23.44
CA ASN A 134 -0.60 -4.16 24.83
C ASN A 134 -1.60 -3.52 25.80
N THR A 135 -2.08 -2.32 25.51
CA THR A 135 -3.07 -1.60 26.32
C THR A 135 -4.40 -2.35 26.42
N ILE A 136 -4.80 -3.07 25.37
CA ILE A 136 -6.04 -3.88 25.36
C ILE A 136 -5.81 -5.34 25.76
N GLY A 137 -4.63 -5.69 26.24
CA GLY A 137 -4.30 -7.00 26.77
C GLY A 137 -3.82 -8.04 25.76
N CYS A 138 -3.42 -7.60 24.55
CA CYS A 138 -2.70 -8.44 23.59
C CYS A 138 -1.19 -8.21 23.78
N HIS A 139 -0.54 -9.03 24.62
CA HIS A 139 0.89 -8.91 24.88
C HIS A 139 1.76 -9.25 23.65
N GLU A 140 3.04 -8.85 23.67
CA GLU A 140 3.95 -9.00 22.53
C GLU A 140 4.08 -10.45 22.04
N GLU A 141 4.11 -11.40 22.95
CA GLU A 141 4.15 -12.83 22.64
C GLU A 141 2.89 -13.35 21.91
N HIS A 142 1.82 -12.57 21.94
CA HIS A 142 0.57 -12.86 21.25
C HIS A 142 0.42 -12.06 19.93
N LEU A 143 1.44 -11.29 19.55
CA LEU A 143 1.48 -10.51 18.32
C LEU A 143 2.32 -11.22 17.28
N ILE A 144 1.66 -11.84 16.33
CA ILE A 144 2.31 -12.69 15.33
C ILE A 144 2.35 -11.96 14.00
N PRO A 145 3.55 -11.55 13.52
CA PRO A 145 3.72 -11.08 12.16
C PRO A 145 3.37 -12.22 11.20
N ARG A 146 2.47 -11.98 10.28
CA ARG A 146 2.02 -13.02 9.35
C ARG A 146 3.10 -13.56 8.43
N ASN A 147 4.09 -12.76 8.13
CA ASN A 147 5.26 -13.20 7.38
C ASN A 147 6.02 -14.35 8.05
N LEU A 148 5.88 -14.56 9.38
CA LEU A 148 6.43 -15.73 10.05
C LEU A 148 5.70 -17.03 9.67
N PHE A 149 4.39 -16.96 9.36
CA PHE A 149 3.59 -18.12 8.93
C PHE A 149 3.63 -18.33 7.42
N ILE A 150 3.71 -17.25 6.64
CA ILE A 150 3.69 -17.33 5.17
C ILE A 150 5.11 -17.40 4.61
N GLY A 151 6.15 -17.12 5.42
CA GLY A 151 7.56 -17.15 5.01
C GLY A 151 7.93 -16.11 3.93
N GLN A 152 7.01 -15.19 3.60
CA GLN A 152 7.21 -14.19 2.56
C GLN A 152 6.59 -12.86 2.97
N GLN A 153 7.29 -11.76 2.67
CA GLN A 153 6.65 -10.45 2.56
C GLN A 153 5.49 -10.57 1.56
N ILE A 154 4.43 -9.78 1.74
CA ILE A 154 3.37 -9.71 0.73
C ILE A 154 4.06 -9.32 -0.58
N PRO A 155 4.08 -10.21 -1.59
CA PRO A 155 4.75 -9.90 -2.84
C PRO A 155 4.07 -8.69 -3.49
N LEU A 156 4.79 -7.92 -4.28
CA LEU A 156 4.23 -6.79 -5.04
C LEU A 156 2.96 -7.16 -5.81
N ALA A 157 2.88 -8.39 -6.31
CA ALA A 157 1.68 -8.94 -6.96
C ALA A 157 0.44 -9.02 -6.02
N GLY A 158 0.64 -9.04 -4.71
CA GLY A 158 -0.43 -9.01 -3.71
C GLY A 158 -0.86 -7.60 -3.29
N VAL A 159 -0.21 -6.56 -3.82
CA VAL A 159 -0.50 -5.16 -3.54
C VAL A 159 -1.03 -4.50 -4.81
N ALA A 160 -2.34 -4.26 -4.89
CA ALA A 160 -3.00 -3.71 -6.07
C ALA A 160 -3.02 -2.17 -6.10
N HIS A 161 -1.96 -1.50 -5.60
CA HIS A 161 -1.91 -0.04 -5.46
C HIS A 161 -0.69 0.56 -6.18
N GLN A 162 -0.27 -0.04 -7.29
CA GLN A 162 0.83 0.47 -8.12
C GLN A 162 0.48 1.84 -8.66
N ASN A 163 1.45 2.77 -8.59
CA ASN A 163 1.25 4.16 -9.01
C ASN A 163 2.57 4.86 -9.38
N GLY A 164 2.47 6.10 -9.87
CA GLY A 164 3.59 7.04 -9.98
C GLY A 164 4.36 7.01 -11.31
N THR A 165 4.17 6.01 -12.17
CA THR A 165 5.02 5.78 -13.36
C THR A 165 4.82 6.78 -14.49
N ILE A 166 3.77 7.61 -14.46
CA ILE A 166 3.49 8.67 -15.46
C ILE A 166 3.04 9.93 -14.70
N ARG A 167 3.82 10.35 -13.73
CA ARG A 167 3.47 11.41 -12.78
C ARG A 167 3.14 12.74 -13.45
N PHE A 168 2.15 13.46 -12.89
CA PHE A 168 1.85 14.82 -13.30
C PHE A 168 2.69 15.86 -12.55
N GLY A 169 2.81 17.06 -13.13
CA GLY A 169 3.50 18.19 -12.52
C GLY A 169 3.57 19.38 -13.48
N ASN A 170 4.08 20.50 -13.00
CA ASN A 170 4.15 21.73 -13.78
C ASN A 170 5.39 21.80 -14.68
N ASP A 171 6.41 21.03 -14.39
CA ASP A 171 7.68 21.05 -15.12
C ASP A 171 7.83 19.81 -16.00
N PRO A 172 7.85 19.98 -17.34
CA PRO A 172 7.99 18.87 -18.30
C PRO A 172 9.35 18.14 -18.18
N ALA A 173 10.35 18.71 -17.52
CA ALA A 173 11.61 18.02 -17.28
C ALA A 173 11.52 16.98 -16.15
N SER A 174 10.56 17.12 -15.26
CA SER A 174 10.39 16.27 -14.06
C SER A 174 9.04 15.56 -13.97
N SER A 175 8.14 15.80 -14.94
CA SER A 175 6.82 15.16 -15.02
C SER A 175 6.48 14.76 -16.46
N ALA A 176 5.71 13.70 -16.62
CA ALA A 176 5.25 13.24 -17.93
C ALA A 176 3.94 13.94 -18.36
N LEU A 177 3.14 14.37 -17.39
CA LEU A 177 1.85 15.00 -17.57
C LEU A 177 1.85 16.40 -16.94
N ASP A 178 1.04 17.29 -17.48
CA ASP A 178 0.72 18.57 -16.85
C ASP A 178 -0.30 18.38 -15.68
N ALA A 179 -0.66 19.47 -15.02
CA ALA A 179 -1.60 19.44 -13.88
C ALA A 179 -3.02 18.96 -14.28
N ASP A 180 -3.37 18.98 -15.54
CA ASP A 180 -4.63 18.45 -16.06
C ASP A 180 -4.50 17.00 -16.57
N CYS A 181 -3.41 16.33 -16.19
CA CYS A 181 -3.08 14.95 -16.60
C CYS A 181 -2.97 14.74 -18.12
N ARG A 182 -2.72 15.79 -18.87
CA ARG A 182 -2.39 15.74 -20.29
C ARG A 182 -0.89 15.55 -20.46
N ALA A 183 -0.48 14.72 -21.40
CA ALA A 183 0.95 14.55 -21.70
C ALA A 183 1.55 15.87 -22.18
N HIS A 184 2.73 16.24 -21.65
CA HIS A 184 3.43 17.46 -22.07
C HIS A 184 3.83 17.45 -23.56
N GLU A 185 4.08 16.27 -24.10
CA GLU A 185 4.58 16.11 -25.47
C GLU A 185 3.50 15.69 -26.50
N VAL A 186 2.27 15.39 -26.04
CA VAL A 186 1.20 14.88 -26.90
C VAL A 186 -0.12 15.53 -26.52
N ASP A 187 -0.60 16.43 -27.34
CA ASP A 187 -1.74 17.31 -27.05
C ASP A 187 -3.09 16.62 -26.82
N ASN A 188 -3.28 15.41 -27.31
CA ASN A 188 -4.52 14.67 -27.23
C ASN A 188 -4.42 13.39 -26.37
N LEU A 189 -3.37 13.26 -25.54
CA LEU A 189 -3.17 12.12 -24.66
C LEU A 189 -3.34 12.54 -23.19
N TYR A 190 -4.24 11.84 -22.50
CA TYR A 190 -4.49 12.01 -21.07
C TYR A 190 -4.31 10.67 -20.35
N VAL A 191 -3.79 10.71 -19.11
CA VAL A 191 -3.61 9.53 -18.27
C VAL A 191 -4.26 9.81 -16.92
N VAL A 192 -5.26 8.99 -16.54
CA VAL A 192 -6.11 9.24 -15.38
C VAL A 192 -6.17 8.06 -14.38
N ASP A 193 -5.40 7.00 -14.63
CA ASP A 193 -5.21 5.91 -13.67
C ASP A 193 -4.16 6.28 -12.59
N ALA A 194 -3.86 5.37 -11.66
CA ALA A 194 -2.94 5.64 -10.56
C ALA A 194 -1.51 6.04 -11.00
N SER A 195 -1.12 5.84 -12.24
CA SER A 195 0.23 6.20 -12.70
C SER A 195 0.50 7.71 -12.70
N PHE A 196 -0.55 8.56 -12.65
CA PHE A 196 -0.39 10.01 -12.54
C PHE A 196 0.14 10.51 -11.20
N PHE A 197 0.06 9.73 -10.13
CA PHE A 197 0.41 10.18 -8.77
C PHE A 197 1.87 10.66 -8.67
N PRO A 198 2.13 11.88 -8.12
CA PRO A 198 3.48 12.35 -7.81
C PRO A 198 4.01 11.76 -6.50
N SER A 199 3.11 11.32 -5.60
CA SER A 199 3.42 10.65 -4.34
C SER A 199 2.34 9.62 -4.03
N CYS A 200 2.71 8.57 -3.32
CA CYS A 200 1.81 7.49 -2.93
C CYS A 200 1.30 7.74 -1.51
N GLY A 201 0.02 7.98 -1.31
CA GLY A 201 -0.53 7.98 0.05
C GLY A 201 -0.43 6.59 0.71
N ALA A 202 -0.82 6.48 1.96
CA ALA A 202 -0.84 5.20 2.69
C ALA A 202 -2.23 4.53 2.73
N VAL A 203 -3.17 4.99 1.89
CA VAL A 203 -4.55 4.48 1.81
C VAL A 203 -4.89 4.04 0.39
N ASN A 204 -6.01 3.32 0.24
CA ASN A 204 -6.51 2.87 -1.05
C ASN A 204 -6.69 4.04 -2.03
N PRO A 205 -6.10 4.01 -3.24
CA PRO A 205 -6.06 5.15 -4.14
C PRO A 205 -7.31 5.33 -5.00
N ALA A 206 -8.23 4.37 -5.05
CA ALA A 206 -9.33 4.32 -6.02
C ALA A 206 -10.23 5.57 -6.01
N LEU A 207 -10.59 6.09 -4.84
CA LEU A 207 -11.42 7.30 -4.75
C LEU A 207 -10.73 8.54 -5.33
N THR A 208 -9.42 8.69 -5.09
CA THR A 208 -8.62 9.77 -5.67
C THR A 208 -8.51 9.63 -7.19
N ILE A 209 -8.34 8.41 -7.71
CA ILE A 209 -8.30 8.12 -9.14
C ILE A 209 -9.63 8.54 -9.79
N MET A 210 -10.76 8.10 -9.22
CA MET A 210 -12.09 8.44 -9.75
C MET A 210 -12.36 9.95 -9.71
N ALA A 211 -12.07 10.61 -8.60
CA ALA A 211 -12.24 12.06 -8.47
C ALA A 211 -11.38 12.83 -9.48
N ASN A 212 -10.11 12.43 -9.65
CA ASN A 212 -9.24 13.03 -10.65
C ASN A 212 -9.72 12.77 -12.08
N SER A 213 -10.24 11.58 -12.38
CA SER A 213 -10.78 11.26 -13.71
C SER A 213 -11.96 12.14 -14.06
N LEU A 214 -12.87 12.42 -13.13
CA LEU A 214 -13.97 13.36 -13.31
C LEU A 214 -13.45 14.79 -13.55
N ARG A 215 -12.49 15.25 -12.75
CA ARG A 215 -11.86 16.57 -12.92
C ARG A 215 -11.21 16.71 -14.31
N VAL A 216 -10.51 15.69 -14.76
CA VAL A 216 -9.88 15.70 -16.11
C VAL A 216 -10.94 15.66 -17.21
N GLY A 217 -12.03 14.92 -17.02
CA GLY A 217 -13.17 14.91 -17.95
C GLY A 217 -13.75 16.31 -18.15
N ASP A 218 -13.97 17.06 -17.07
CA ASP A 218 -14.43 18.47 -17.13
C ASP A 218 -13.45 19.37 -17.88
N ARG A 219 -12.13 19.16 -17.69
CA ARG A 219 -11.09 19.91 -18.42
C ARG A 219 -11.10 19.60 -19.92
N ILE A 220 -11.30 18.33 -20.30
CA ILE A 220 -11.41 17.92 -21.69
C ILE A 220 -12.65 18.56 -22.34
N LEU A 221 -13.81 18.52 -21.67
CA LEU A 221 -15.04 19.16 -22.16
C LEU A 221 -14.84 20.66 -22.39
N GLY A 222 -14.23 21.36 -21.44
CA GLY A 222 -13.92 22.78 -21.57
C GLY A 222 -12.93 23.13 -22.70
N ARG A 223 -12.13 22.16 -23.16
CA ARG A 223 -11.23 22.34 -24.34
C ARG A 223 -11.91 22.07 -25.69
N LEU A 224 -12.93 21.24 -25.66
CA LEU A 224 -13.64 20.87 -26.91
C LEU A 224 -14.77 21.85 -27.26
N GLY A 225 -15.14 22.77 -26.37
CA GLY A 225 -16.22 23.74 -26.52
C GLY A 225 -17.50 23.15 -26.01
#